data_c8775acb2616f2690649e92889233c45
#
_entry.id   c8775acb2616f2690649e92889233c45
#
_cell.length_a   1.000
_cell.length_b   1.000
_cell.length_c   1.000
_cell.angle_alpha   90.00
_cell.angle_beta   90.00
_cell.angle_gamma   90.00
#
_symmetry.space_group_name_H-M   'P 1'
#
loop_
_entity.id
_entity.type
_entity.pdbx_description
1 polymer ?
#
loop_
_entity_poly.entity_id
_entity_poly.type
_entity_poly.pdbx_seq_one_letter_code
_entity_poly.pdbx_strand_id
1 'polypeptide(L)'
;MKRILVCLLALLLLAGCANKPKDIAAAEKDLQAIYAQMEPQLPEMMALSDSMMLDLLGIKPEFCVRAMAYICADGLLVDEIWLVEASSAENLETLKLLAKTRLDSQKDIYQSYAPAQYATLEQGVIVTDGNYLAFIVSQDAGSLADLFLG
;
A
#
# COMPACT_ATOMS: atom_id res chain seq x y z
N MET A 1 73.63 -5.38 25.57
CA MET A 1 72.98 -4.08 25.74
C MET A 1 72.25 -3.69 24.46
N LYS A 2 71.00 -4.10 24.21
CA LYS A 2 70.19 -3.66 23.13
C LYS A 2 68.76 -3.46 23.64
N ARG A 3 68.37 -2.21 23.70
CA ARG A 3 67.03 -1.80 24.10
C ARG A 3 66.07 -2.10 22.98
N ILE A 4 65.15 -3.06 23.17
CA ILE A 4 64.07 -3.34 22.24
C ILE A 4 62.92 -2.46 22.67
N LEU A 5 62.63 -1.47 21.87
CA LEU A 5 61.48 -0.57 21.99
C LEU A 5 60.28 -1.29 21.37
N VAL A 6 59.37 -1.78 22.20
CA VAL A 6 58.13 -2.37 21.76
C VAL A 6 57.13 -1.26 21.54
N CYS A 7 56.90 -0.89 20.26
CA CYS A 7 55.80 -0.03 19.89
C CYS A 7 54.50 -0.80 19.99
N LEU A 8 53.73 -0.55 21.04
CA LEU A 8 52.37 -1.04 21.20
C LEU A 8 51.44 -0.22 20.29
N LEU A 9 51.12 -0.75 19.11
CA LEU A 9 50.17 -0.13 18.20
C LEU A 9 48.76 -0.45 18.70
N ALA A 10 48.16 0.52 19.40
CA ALA A 10 46.77 0.44 19.82
C ALA A 10 45.86 0.62 18.55
N LEU A 11 45.35 -0.48 18.03
CA LEU A 11 44.26 -0.45 17.02
C LEU A 11 42.97 -0.01 17.74
N LEU A 12 42.65 1.25 17.63
CA LEU A 12 41.29 1.76 17.90
C LEU A 12 40.33 1.22 16.83
N LEU A 13 39.65 0.16 17.18
CA LEU A 13 38.47 -0.29 16.44
C LEU A 13 37.37 0.74 16.69
N LEU A 14 37.23 1.68 15.79
CA LEU A 14 36.03 2.49 15.65
C LEU A 14 34.90 1.55 15.20
N ALA A 15 34.20 0.97 16.16
CA ALA A 15 32.91 0.35 15.92
C ALA A 15 31.93 1.48 15.50
N GLY A 16 31.91 1.79 14.21
CA GLY A 16 30.88 2.62 13.63
C GLY A 16 29.55 1.89 13.82
N CYS A 17 28.74 2.32 14.78
CA CYS A 17 27.33 2.00 14.81
C CYS A 17 26.69 2.64 13.60
N ALA A 18 26.70 1.93 12.47
CA ALA A 18 25.76 2.19 11.41
C ALA A 18 24.38 1.90 11.98
N ASN A 19 23.67 2.95 12.39
CA ASN A 19 22.24 2.88 12.58
C ASN A 19 21.65 2.53 11.20
N LYS A 20 21.53 1.22 10.92
CA LYS A 20 20.58 0.77 9.91
C LYS A 20 19.21 1.30 10.35
N PRO A 21 18.46 1.97 9.45
CA PRO A 21 17.05 2.19 9.74
C PRO A 21 16.49 0.83 10.13
N LYS A 22 15.77 0.79 11.24
CA LYS A 22 15.08 -0.40 11.68
C LYS A 22 13.98 -0.62 10.65
N ASP A 23 14.27 -1.44 9.62
CA ASP A 23 13.24 -2.00 8.78
C ASP A 23 12.29 -2.69 9.76
N ILE A 24 11.15 -2.05 10.00
CA ILE A 24 10.02 -2.71 10.64
C ILE A 24 9.57 -3.69 9.56
N ALA A 25 10.13 -4.89 9.59
CA ALA A 25 9.65 -5.97 8.76
C ALA A 25 8.21 -6.23 9.23
N ALA A 26 7.25 -5.63 8.57
CA ALA A 26 5.87 -6.04 8.69
C ALA A 26 5.82 -7.54 8.39
N ALA A 27 4.99 -8.28 9.12
CA ALA A 27 4.76 -9.69 8.79
C ALA A 27 4.36 -9.79 7.32
N GLU A 28 4.89 -10.77 6.61
CA GLU A 28 4.55 -10.97 5.21
C GLU A 28 3.02 -11.18 5.10
N LYS A 29 2.35 -10.32 4.31
CA LYS A 29 0.91 -10.40 4.11
C LYS A 29 0.60 -11.23 2.87
N ASP A 30 -0.31 -12.18 3.02
CA ASP A 30 -0.92 -12.88 1.88
C ASP A 30 -2.10 -12.03 1.35
N LEU A 31 -1.82 -11.17 0.37
CA LEU A 31 -2.81 -10.28 -0.21
C LEU A 31 -4.00 -11.02 -0.82
N GLN A 32 -3.77 -12.22 -1.38
CA GLN A 32 -4.83 -13.05 -1.94
C GLN A 32 -5.76 -13.57 -0.84
N ALA A 33 -5.19 -14.04 0.28
CA ALA A 33 -5.99 -14.52 1.41
C ALA A 33 -6.76 -13.37 2.07
N ILE A 34 -6.18 -12.17 2.13
CA ILE A 34 -6.85 -10.96 2.64
C ILE A 34 -8.03 -10.61 1.73
N TYR A 35 -7.83 -10.56 0.42
CA TYR A 35 -8.92 -10.28 -0.52
C TYR A 35 -10.05 -11.30 -0.41
N ALA A 36 -9.74 -12.59 -0.30
CA ALA A 36 -10.74 -13.65 -0.14
C ALA A 36 -11.62 -13.48 1.12
N GLN A 37 -11.12 -12.81 2.17
CA GLN A 37 -11.90 -12.48 3.36
C GLN A 37 -12.77 -11.23 3.14
N MET A 38 -12.35 -10.30 2.27
CA MET A 38 -13.10 -9.08 1.92
C MET A 38 -14.23 -9.38 0.93
N GLU A 39 -13.99 -10.26 -0.03
CA GLU A 39 -14.87 -10.54 -1.16
C GLU A 39 -16.35 -10.78 -0.78
N PRO A 40 -16.70 -11.54 0.29
CA PRO A 40 -18.10 -11.76 0.68
C PRO A 40 -18.85 -10.49 1.11
N GLN A 41 -18.15 -9.41 1.40
CA GLN A 41 -18.71 -8.11 1.84
C GLN A 41 -18.75 -7.08 0.69
N LEU A 42 -18.30 -7.46 -0.50
CA LEU A 42 -18.21 -6.59 -1.67
C LEU A 42 -19.27 -6.96 -2.70
N PRO A 43 -19.68 -6.02 -3.57
CA PRO A 43 -20.42 -6.37 -4.78
C PRO A 43 -19.56 -7.26 -5.70
N GLU A 44 -20.11 -7.67 -6.84
CA GLU A 44 -19.32 -8.37 -7.85
C GLU A 44 -18.17 -7.48 -8.33
N MET A 45 -16.93 -7.93 -8.11
CA MET A 45 -15.72 -7.17 -8.43
C MET A 45 -15.00 -7.77 -9.64
N MET A 46 -14.43 -6.90 -10.47
CA MET A 46 -13.59 -7.26 -11.60
C MET A 46 -12.12 -6.99 -11.25
N ALA A 47 -11.29 -8.02 -11.36
CA ALA A 47 -9.84 -7.87 -11.20
C ALA A 47 -9.25 -7.09 -12.39
N LEU A 48 -8.37 -6.13 -12.10
CA LEU A 48 -7.63 -5.40 -13.11
C LEU A 48 -6.35 -6.15 -13.49
N SER A 49 -6.04 -6.21 -14.77
CA SER A 49 -4.73 -6.65 -15.26
C SER A 49 -3.66 -5.60 -14.99
N ASP A 50 -2.38 -5.98 -15.09
CA ASP A 50 -1.25 -5.06 -14.92
C ASP A 50 -1.36 -3.83 -15.87
N SER A 51 -1.75 -4.05 -17.12
CA SER A 51 -1.96 -2.96 -18.08
C SER A 51 -3.11 -2.03 -17.65
N MET A 52 -4.20 -2.59 -17.13
CA MET A 52 -5.32 -1.77 -16.63
C MET A 52 -4.94 -1.02 -15.36
N MET A 53 -4.17 -1.62 -14.45
CA MET A 53 -3.65 -0.93 -13.27
C MET A 53 -2.77 0.25 -13.66
N LEU A 54 -1.92 0.09 -14.69
CA LEU A 54 -1.10 1.18 -15.20
C LEU A 54 -1.97 2.29 -15.84
N ASP A 55 -2.87 1.92 -16.75
CA ASP A 55 -3.62 2.87 -17.58
C ASP A 55 -4.70 3.62 -16.79
N LEU A 56 -5.38 2.95 -15.86
CA LEU A 56 -6.51 3.51 -15.12
C LEU A 56 -6.12 4.11 -13.76
N LEU A 57 -5.08 3.53 -13.11
CA LEU A 57 -4.72 3.86 -11.74
C LEU A 57 -3.34 4.50 -11.63
N GLY A 58 -2.53 4.43 -12.70
CA GLY A 58 -1.15 4.91 -12.69
C GLY A 58 -0.19 4.02 -11.89
N ILE A 59 -0.62 2.83 -11.48
CA ILE A 59 0.22 1.89 -10.73
C ILE A 59 1.19 1.23 -11.70
N LYS A 60 2.45 1.63 -11.62
CA LYS A 60 3.51 1.07 -12.46
C LYS A 60 4.09 -0.20 -11.84
N PRO A 61 4.47 -1.22 -12.63
CA PRO A 61 5.08 -2.44 -12.13
C PRO A 61 6.30 -2.20 -11.22
N GLU A 62 7.14 -1.20 -11.54
CA GLU A 62 8.32 -0.87 -10.75
C GLU A 62 8.02 -0.30 -9.35
N PHE A 63 6.80 0.15 -9.10
CA PHE A 63 6.39 0.64 -7.77
C PHE A 63 6.09 -0.50 -6.79
N CYS A 64 5.84 -1.70 -7.30
CA CYS A 64 5.28 -2.79 -6.53
C CYS A 64 6.16 -4.06 -6.57
N VAL A 65 6.21 -4.79 -5.47
CA VAL A 65 6.61 -6.21 -5.44
C VAL A 65 5.44 -7.07 -5.89
N ARG A 66 4.24 -6.75 -5.39
CA ARG A 66 2.95 -7.38 -5.73
C ARG A 66 1.86 -6.32 -5.73
N ALA A 67 0.92 -6.42 -6.65
CA ALA A 67 -0.25 -5.56 -6.70
C ALA A 67 -1.48 -6.36 -7.14
N MET A 68 -2.60 -6.07 -6.50
CA MET A 68 -3.92 -6.55 -6.86
C MET A 68 -4.86 -5.37 -6.78
N ALA A 69 -5.64 -5.14 -7.82
CA ALA A 69 -6.66 -4.11 -7.82
C ALA A 69 -7.95 -4.64 -8.42
N TYR A 70 -9.05 -4.21 -7.85
CA TYR A 70 -10.39 -4.62 -8.22
C TYR A 70 -11.30 -3.39 -8.28
N ILE A 71 -12.17 -3.34 -9.24
CA ILE A 71 -13.26 -2.35 -9.35
C ILE A 71 -14.58 -3.09 -9.44
N CYS A 72 -15.68 -2.44 -9.03
CA CYS A 72 -16.99 -3.04 -9.17
C CYS A 72 -17.28 -3.36 -10.65
N ALA A 73 -17.81 -4.56 -10.91
CA ALA A 73 -18.19 -4.99 -12.26
C ALA A 73 -19.40 -4.20 -12.78
N ASP A 74 -20.27 -3.72 -11.86
CA ASP A 74 -21.34 -2.78 -12.20
C ASP A 74 -20.76 -1.35 -12.27
N GLY A 75 -20.67 -0.78 -13.44
CA GLY A 75 -20.16 0.57 -13.67
C GLY A 75 -20.97 1.70 -13.03
N LEU A 76 -22.07 1.41 -12.35
CA LEU A 76 -22.85 2.37 -11.56
C LEU A 76 -22.39 2.47 -10.11
N LEU A 77 -21.59 1.51 -9.64
CA LEU A 77 -21.03 1.47 -8.29
C LEU A 77 -19.57 1.91 -8.29
N VAL A 78 -19.13 2.45 -7.16
CA VAL A 78 -17.78 3.03 -7.00
C VAL A 78 -16.84 2.17 -6.14
N ASP A 79 -17.28 0.97 -5.76
CA ASP A 79 -16.47 0.08 -4.93
C ASP A 79 -15.17 -0.26 -5.65
N GLU A 80 -14.06 -0.08 -4.93
CA GLU A 80 -12.71 -0.23 -5.48
C GLU A 80 -11.76 -0.71 -4.37
N ILE A 81 -10.93 -1.70 -4.65
CA ILE A 81 -9.97 -2.28 -3.70
C ILE A 81 -8.58 -2.32 -4.37
N TRP A 82 -7.58 -1.76 -3.72
CA TRP A 82 -6.18 -2.00 -4.05
C TRP A 82 -5.49 -2.66 -2.86
N LEU A 83 -4.77 -3.72 -3.10
CA LEU A 83 -3.89 -4.39 -2.13
C LEU A 83 -2.50 -4.47 -2.76
N VAL A 84 -1.55 -3.75 -2.21
CA VAL A 84 -0.23 -3.55 -2.85
C VAL A 84 0.88 -3.74 -1.83
N GLU A 85 1.93 -4.45 -2.23
CA GLU A 85 3.22 -4.45 -1.58
C GLU A 85 4.16 -3.53 -2.36
N ALA A 86 4.53 -2.40 -1.76
CA ALA A 86 5.44 -1.45 -2.38
C ALA A 86 6.87 -1.99 -2.43
N SER A 87 7.59 -1.68 -3.51
CA SER A 87 8.97 -2.11 -3.68
C SER A 87 9.98 -1.29 -2.87
N SER A 88 9.56 -0.13 -2.34
CA SER A 88 10.36 0.73 -1.46
C SER A 88 9.46 1.68 -0.67
N ALA A 89 10.02 2.31 0.39
CA ALA A 89 9.32 3.34 1.15
C ALA A 89 8.94 4.56 0.28
N GLU A 90 9.77 4.95 -0.68
CA GLU A 90 9.49 6.03 -1.62
C GLU A 90 8.31 5.67 -2.54
N ASN A 91 8.28 4.43 -3.04
CA ASN A 91 7.19 3.94 -3.86
C ASN A 91 5.89 3.77 -3.06
N LEU A 92 5.97 3.46 -1.76
CA LEU A 92 4.80 3.46 -0.88
C LEU A 92 4.16 4.86 -0.80
N GLU A 93 4.97 5.91 -0.64
CA GLU A 93 4.44 7.29 -0.64
C GLU A 93 3.85 7.68 -2.01
N THR A 94 4.46 7.22 -3.10
CA THR A 94 3.92 7.41 -4.46
C THR A 94 2.55 6.72 -4.61
N LEU A 95 2.42 5.48 -4.16
CA LEU A 95 1.16 4.72 -4.20
C LEU A 95 0.07 5.37 -3.34
N LYS A 96 0.42 5.88 -2.15
CA LYS A 96 -0.52 6.66 -1.31
C LYS A 96 -1.03 7.90 -2.03
N LEU A 97 -0.15 8.62 -2.72
CA LEU A 97 -0.54 9.79 -3.50
C LEU A 97 -1.47 9.43 -4.66
N LEU A 98 -1.18 8.33 -5.37
CA LEU A 98 -2.06 7.82 -6.44
C LEU A 98 -3.45 7.47 -5.90
N ALA A 99 -3.53 6.73 -4.78
CA ALA A 99 -4.79 6.35 -4.14
C ALA A 99 -5.59 7.60 -3.69
N LYS A 100 -4.90 8.57 -3.08
CA LYS A 100 -5.53 9.83 -2.68
C LYS A 100 -6.07 10.60 -3.89
N THR A 101 -5.27 10.76 -4.93
CA THR A 101 -5.68 11.45 -6.16
C THR A 101 -6.87 10.75 -6.81
N ARG A 102 -6.87 9.42 -6.83
CA ARG A 102 -7.99 8.61 -7.32
C ARG A 102 -9.27 8.89 -6.55
N LEU A 103 -9.21 8.83 -5.22
CA LEU A 103 -10.35 9.06 -4.34
C LEU A 103 -10.91 10.48 -4.50
N ASP A 104 -10.04 11.49 -4.51
CA ASP A 104 -10.43 12.90 -4.67
C ASP A 104 -11.10 13.13 -6.03
N SER A 105 -10.50 12.61 -7.11
CA SER A 105 -11.06 12.74 -8.46
C SER A 105 -12.44 12.06 -8.60
N GLN A 106 -12.63 10.91 -7.98
CA GLN A 106 -13.94 10.25 -7.97
C GLN A 106 -14.97 11.06 -7.17
N LYS A 107 -14.59 11.59 -6.00
CA LYS A 107 -15.46 12.47 -5.20
C LYS A 107 -15.93 13.69 -6.02
N ASP A 108 -15.00 14.34 -6.71
CA ASP A 108 -15.32 15.50 -7.56
C ASP A 108 -16.34 15.15 -8.66
N ILE A 109 -16.19 13.96 -9.26
CA ILE A 109 -17.10 13.48 -10.31
C ILE A 109 -18.49 13.20 -9.74
N TYR A 110 -18.58 12.45 -8.63
CA TYR A 110 -19.86 11.92 -8.12
C TYR A 110 -20.63 12.90 -7.23
N GLN A 111 -20.00 13.94 -6.68
CA GLN A 111 -20.59 14.91 -5.75
C GLN A 111 -21.90 15.50 -6.27
N SER A 112 -22.00 15.77 -7.56
CA SER A 112 -23.11 16.55 -8.14
C SER A 112 -24.27 15.69 -8.61
N TYR A 113 -24.06 14.42 -9.01
CA TYR A 113 -25.09 13.66 -9.70
C TYR A 113 -25.44 12.30 -9.07
N ALA A 114 -24.61 11.76 -8.18
CA ALA A 114 -24.83 10.46 -7.56
C ALA A 114 -24.55 10.49 -6.04
N PRO A 115 -25.45 11.08 -5.23
CA PRO A 115 -25.21 11.25 -3.79
C PRO A 115 -24.94 9.95 -3.02
N ALA A 116 -25.56 8.84 -3.43
CA ALA A 116 -25.33 7.54 -2.79
C ALA A 116 -23.90 7.04 -3.04
N GLN A 117 -23.39 7.20 -4.26
CA GLN A 117 -22.03 6.82 -4.61
C GLN A 117 -21.01 7.76 -3.97
N TYR A 118 -21.32 9.05 -3.90
CA TYR A 118 -20.51 10.02 -3.17
C TYR A 118 -20.39 9.65 -1.68
N ALA A 119 -21.48 9.24 -1.04
CA ALA A 119 -21.45 8.78 0.35
C ALA A 119 -20.56 7.54 0.55
N THR A 120 -20.53 6.61 -0.41
CA THR A 120 -19.60 5.47 -0.40
C THR A 120 -18.14 5.94 -0.54
N LEU A 121 -17.88 6.90 -1.43
CA LEU A 121 -16.54 7.49 -1.60
C LEU A 121 -16.07 8.24 -0.34
N GLU A 122 -16.97 8.83 0.43
CA GLU A 122 -16.64 9.47 1.72
C GLU A 122 -16.17 8.46 2.78
N GLN A 123 -16.60 7.19 2.68
CA GLN A 123 -16.11 6.10 3.54
C GLN A 123 -14.74 5.55 3.09
N GLY A 124 -14.27 5.92 1.90
CA GLY A 124 -13.03 5.44 1.34
C GLY A 124 -11.82 5.68 2.24
N VAL A 125 -11.00 4.66 2.44
CA VAL A 125 -9.82 4.70 3.32
C VAL A 125 -8.55 4.30 2.57
N ILE A 126 -7.43 4.84 3.02
CA ILE A 126 -6.08 4.45 2.61
C ILE A 126 -5.33 4.08 3.88
N VAL A 127 -4.97 2.80 4.02
CA VAL A 127 -4.25 2.29 5.19
C VAL A 127 -2.95 1.62 4.78
N THR A 128 -1.96 1.67 5.67
CA THR A 128 -0.65 1.05 5.42
C THR A 128 -0.21 0.23 6.63
N ASP A 129 0.51 -0.85 6.35
CA ASP A 129 1.19 -1.66 7.36
C ASP A 129 2.56 -2.10 6.81
N GLY A 130 3.65 -1.57 7.38
CA GLY A 130 4.99 -1.70 6.81
C GLY A 130 5.06 -1.13 5.39
N ASN A 131 5.42 -1.95 4.41
CA ASN A 131 5.46 -1.62 2.98
C ASN A 131 4.19 -2.02 2.22
N TYR A 132 3.15 -2.44 2.93
CA TYR A 132 1.85 -2.76 2.34
C TYR A 132 0.90 -1.57 2.39
N LEU A 133 0.08 -1.44 1.36
CA LEU A 133 -0.98 -0.44 1.24
C LEU A 133 -2.29 -1.13 0.86
N ALA A 134 -3.37 -0.74 1.54
CA ALA A 134 -4.72 -0.97 1.04
C ALA A 134 -5.41 0.37 0.77
N PHE A 135 -6.00 0.51 -0.42
CA PHE A 135 -6.98 1.52 -0.76
C PHE A 135 -8.33 0.83 -0.92
N ILE A 136 -9.31 1.27 -0.17
CA ILE A 136 -10.60 0.61 -0.05
C ILE A 136 -11.69 1.66 -0.17
N VAL A 137 -12.53 1.52 -1.18
CA VAL A 137 -13.78 2.27 -1.35
C VAL A 137 -14.91 1.26 -1.28
N SER A 138 -15.71 1.35 -0.24
CA SER A 138 -16.89 0.52 0.02
C SER A 138 -17.71 1.16 1.13
N GLN A 139 -18.98 0.79 1.27
CA GLN A 139 -19.79 1.20 2.42
C GLN A 139 -19.22 0.68 3.75
N ASP A 140 -18.54 -0.47 3.73
CA ASP A 140 -17.92 -1.12 4.89
C ASP A 140 -16.40 -0.98 4.91
N ALA A 141 -15.85 0.08 4.29
CA ALA A 141 -14.41 0.29 4.12
C ALA A 141 -13.60 0.16 5.42
N GLY A 142 -14.15 0.61 6.56
CA GLY A 142 -13.51 0.46 7.87
C GLY A 142 -13.31 -1.00 8.27
N SER A 143 -14.37 -1.82 8.19
CA SER A 143 -14.30 -3.25 8.52
C SER A 143 -13.34 -4.01 7.57
N LEU A 144 -13.34 -3.62 6.29
CA LEU A 144 -12.41 -4.20 5.31
C LEU A 144 -10.96 -3.80 5.61
N ALA A 145 -10.73 -2.57 6.07
CA ALA A 145 -9.40 -2.13 6.51
C ALA A 145 -8.89 -2.92 7.73
N ASP A 146 -9.78 -3.28 8.67
CA ASP A 146 -9.44 -4.12 9.82
C ASP A 146 -8.97 -5.52 9.36
N LEU A 147 -9.59 -6.11 8.33
CA LEU A 147 -9.13 -7.38 7.74
C LEU A 147 -7.73 -7.27 7.11
N PHE A 148 -7.39 -6.11 6.57
CA PHE A 148 -6.05 -5.86 6.03
C PHE A 148 -5.01 -5.68 7.14
N LEU A 149 -5.37 -5.03 8.22
CA LEU A 149 -4.45 -4.73 9.33
C LEU A 149 -4.18 -5.98 10.21
N GLY A 150 -5.16 -6.89 10.35
CA GLY A 150 -5.04 -8.17 11.08
C GLY A 150 -5.47 -8.10 12.52
#